data_9e80ec5c2ce58766e5d852a3430b17fa
#
_entry.id   9e80ec5c2ce58766e5d852a3430b17fa
#
_cell.length_a   1.000
_cell.length_b   1.000
_cell.length_c   1.000
_cell.angle_alpha   90.00
_cell.angle_beta   90.00
_cell.angle_gamma   90.00
#
_symmetry.space_group_name_H-M   'P 1'
#
loop_
_entity.id
_entity.type
_entity.pdbx_description
1 polymer ?
#
loop_
_entity_poly.entity_id
_entity_poly.type
_entity_poly.pdbx_seq_one_letter_code
_entity_poly.pdbx_strand_id
1 'polypeptide(L)'
;MEPSLYVPAFLARTYAREHPDLTPAAIELVRDEIALHPETYATEVHAQACLSYARVHANLHSGLSRMEELSDEEYESQRSRLFEQTRLNLFKIAKTDPACIDARLVDILLANVPLDDCINDLMRLELEARGTLEESGRGFLSTAPMFWSDAALDAAQNDPPLSTVGNNLLLAANSAPGFSGAPNHAAESAANADDRVLAAAYLTGTDPEVVGWLHTVECLAQGCMVTARYKAAARYARIIMRTQGYPNFAVGTLMLALARLEDEEGFFAAAQSNPAAALQDSPWYLLGRALLLYKLGRRKNARRALKDFAFRCEGGAFFLLNPTYLAPYLPVRPPVKEAWNLTHQAVWEADGIIADTPDFTGWAMSIDGIQEESETFARRYGF
;
A
#
# COMPACT_ATOMS: atom_id res chain seq x y z
N MET A 1 3.29 2.62 4.76
CA MET A 1 4.52 3.23 5.37
C MET A 1 4.83 2.51 6.67
N GLU A 2 6.05 2.06 6.90
CA GLU A 2 6.40 1.24 8.07
C GLU A 2 6.44 2.06 9.37
N PRO A 3 5.96 1.51 10.51
CA PRO A 3 6.00 2.20 11.81
C PRO A 3 7.40 2.59 12.25
N SER A 4 8.43 1.82 11.85
CA SER A 4 9.84 2.11 12.08
C SER A 4 10.33 3.41 11.41
N LEU A 5 9.60 3.92 10.42
CA LEU A 5 9.91 5.16 9.72
C LEU A 5 9.12 6.35 10.28
N TYR A 6 7.78 6.23 10.35
CA TYR A 6 6.96 7.38 10.70
C TYR A 6 6.92 7.68 12.21
N VAL A 7 7.06 6.68 13.08
CA VAL A 7 7.04 6.92 14.54
C VAL A 7 8.24 7.75 14.99
N PRO A 8 9.50 7.42 14.63
CA PRO A 8 10.64 8.30 14.94
C PRO A 8 10.52 9.69 14.31
N ALA A 9 10.01 9.78 13.07
CA ALA A 9 9.79 11.07 12.39
C ALA A 9 8.76 11.94 13.12
N PHE A 10 7.67 11.34 13.60
CA PHE A 10 6.67 11.99 14.44
C PHE A 10 7.27 12.52 15.74
N LEU A 11 8.02 11.69 16.47
CA LEU A 11 8.68 12.08 17.72
C LEU A 11 9.68 13.23 17.49
N ALA A 12 10.46 13.17 16.42
CA ALA A 12 11.42 14.22 16.08
C ALA A 12 10.71 15.56 15.76
N ARG A 13 9.58 15.50 15.03
CA ARG A 13 8.78 16.69 14.75
C ARG A 13 8.17 17.29 16.02
N THR A 14 7.64 16.45 16.90
CA THR A 14 7.08 16.89 18.18
C THR A 14 8.15 17.56 19.04
N TYR A 15 9.32 16.92 19.18
CA TYR A 15 10.43 17.47 19.91
C TYR A 15 10.93 18.81 19.35
N ALA A 16 11.06 18.93 18.03
CA ALA A 16 11.48 20.18 17.39
C ALA A 16 10.49 21.34 17.65
N ARG A 17 9.19 21.05 17.68
CA ARG A 17 8.15 22.07 17.99
C ARG A 17 8.17 22.52 19.45
N GLU A 18 8.53 21.63 20.37
CA GLU A 18 8.69 21.95 21.81
C GLU A 18 9.97 22.74 22.08
N HIS A 19 10.96 22.66 21.17
CA HIS A 19 12.28 23.27 21.30
C HIS A 19 12.63 24.16 20.09
N PRO A 20 11.90 25.24 19.85
CA PRO A 20 12.06 26.08 18.64
C PRO A 20 13.41 26.79 18.54
N ASP A 21 14.19 26.83 19.62
CA ASP A 21 15.51 27.48 19.65
C ASP A 21 16.65 26.55 19.16
N LEU A 22 16.35 25.28 18.85
CA LEU A 22 17.34 24.35 18.34
C LEU A 22 17.76 24.69 16.92
N THR A 23 19.06 24.58 16.67
CA THR A 23 19.60 24.71 15.30
C THR A 23 19.25 23.48 14.47
N PRO A 24 19.16 23.57 13.14
CA PRO A 24 18.94 22.41 12.27
C PRO A 24 19.92 21.25 12.53
N ALA A 25 21.21 21.57 12.77
CA ALA A 25 22.21 20.55 13.10
C ALA A 25 21.94 19.85 14.44
N ALA A 26 21.42 20.57 15.44
CA ALA A 26 21.05 19.97 16.72
C ALA A 26 19.81 19.07 16.57
N ILE A 27 18.83 19.45 15.75
CA ILE A 27 17.66 18.64 15.44
C ILE A 27 18.06 17.33 14.75
N GLU A 28 19.03 17.35 13.83
CA GLU A 28 19.56 16.15 13.18
C GLU A 28 20.18 15.17 14.20
N LEU A 29 20.99 15.67 15.13
CA LEU A 29 21.59 14.84 16.18
C LEU A 29 20.51 14.21 17.09
N VAL A 30 19.52 15.01 17.49
CA VAL A 30 18.40 14.52 18.31
C VAL A 30 17.59 13.49 17.55
N ARG A 31 17.36 13.66 16.24
CA ARG A 31 16.67 12.69 15.41
C ARG A 31 17.37 11.33 15.40
N ASP A 32 18.70 11.32 15.27
CA ASP A 32 19.46 10.09 15.28
C ASP A 32 19.37 9.40 16.67
N GLU A 33 19.33 10.18 17.74
CA GLU A 33 19.12 9.67 19.10
C GLU A 33 17.70 9.14 19.32
N ILE A 34 16.66 9.82 18.77
CA ILE A 34 15.28 9.35 18.79
C ILE A 34 15.15 8.01 18.07
N ALA A 35 15.84 7.81 16.95
CA ALA A 35 15.82 6.54 16.23
C ALA A 35 16.41 5.38 17.06
N LEU A 36 17.40 5.66 17.94
CA LEU A 36 18.03 4.68 18.82
C LEU A 36 17.25 4.48 20.14
N HIS A 37 16.69 5.54 20.70
CA HIS A 37 16.05 5.58 22.02
C HIS A 37 14.69 6.28 22.00
N PRO A 38 13.72 5.83 21.18
CA PRO A 38 12.44 6.52 21.01
C PRO A 38 11.61 6.61 22.30
N GLU A 39 11.82 5.69 23.25
CA GLU A 39 11.10 5.68 24.54
C GLU A 39 11.40 6.90 25.40
N THR A 40 12.57 7.51 25.26
CA THR A 40 12.96 8.71 26.00
C THR A 40 12.15 9.94 25.56
N TYR A 41 11.73 9.93 24.30
CA TYR A 41 11.02 11.06 23.64
C TYR A 41 9.51 10.87 23.55
N ALA A 42 9.00 9.66 23.77
CA ALA A 42 7.57 9.38 23.78
C ALA A 42 6.95 9.76 25.14
N THR A 43 6.82 11.05 25.41
CA THR A 43 6.33 11.58 26.69
C THR A 43 4.81 11.64 26.78
N GLU A 44 4.14 11.92 25.66
CA GLU A 44 2.68 12.01 25.59
C GLU A 44 2.01 10.64 25.38
N VAL A 45 0.72 10.53 25.77
CA VAL A 45 -0.07 9.29 25.64
C VAL A 45 -0.10 8.79 24.21
N HIS A 46 -0.34 9.68 23.25
CA HIS A 46 -0.38 9.32 21.83
C HIS A 46 0.98 8.81 21.32
N ALA A 47 2.07 9.48 21.68
CA ALA A 47 3.42 9.06 21.34
C ALA A 47 3.77 7.67 21.91
N GLN A 48 3.40 7.42 23.17
CA GLN A 48 3.57 6.11 23.81
C GLN A 48 2.72 5.01 23.16
N ALA A 49 1.51 5.33 22.74
CA ALA A 49 0.64 4.41 22.02
C ALA A 49 1.22 4.05 20.64
N CYS A 50 1.68 5.03 19.86
CA CYS A 50 2.32 4.81 18.57
C CYS A 50 3.60 3.97 18.69
N LEU A 51 4.45 4.25 19.69
CA LEU A 51 5.65 3.47 19.96
C LEU A 51 5.32 2.04 20.39
N SER A 52 4.31 1.86 21.23
CA SER A 52 3.83 0.54 21.65
C SER A 52 3.29 -0.25 20.45
N TYR A 53 2.54 0.40 19.55
CA TYR A 53 2.09 -0.19 18.29
C TYR A 53 3.27 -0.62 17.42
N ALA A 54 4.27 0.24 17.22
CA ALA A 54 5.46 -0.10 16.43
C ALA A 54 6.17 -1.37 16.95
N ARG A 55 6.26 -1.53 18.27
CA ARG A 55 6.82 -2.74 18.90
C ARG A 55 5.95 -3.98 18.68
N VAL A 56 4.63 -3.84 18.79
CA VAL A 56 3.68 -4.94 18.53
C VAL A 56 3.75 -5.37 17.07
N HIS A 57 3.79 -4.41 16.13
CA HIS A 57 3.93 -4.64 14.71
C HIS A 57 5.24 -5.39 14.37
N ALA A 58 6.37 -4.93 14.89
CA ALA A 58 7.67 -5.57 14.69
C ALA A 58 7.68 -7.02 15.23
N ASN A 59 7.07 -7.25 16.40
CA ASN A 59 6.95 -8.59 16.99
C ASN A 59 6.07 -9.51 16.14
N LEU A 60 4.97 -9.01 15.58
CA LEU A 60 4.09 -9.77 14.66
C LEU A 60 4.87 -10.20 13.42
N HIS A 61 5.55 -9.28 12.74
CA HIS A 61 6.33 -9.60 11.54
C HIS A 61 7.48 -10.56 11.83
N SER A 62 8.24 -10.34 12.90
CA SER A 62 9.30 -11.25 13.33
C SER A 62 8.78 -12.64 13.70
N GLY A 63 7.59 -12.70 14.32
CA GLY A 63 6.92 -13.96 14.62
C GLY A 63 6.53 -14.73 13.36
N LEU A 64 5.90 -14.06 12.40
CA LEU A 64 5.52 -14.65 11.11
C LEU A 64 6.75 -15.16 10.34
N SER A 65 7.81 -14.37 10.23
CA SER A 65 9.03 -14.79 9.53
C SER A 65 9.70 -16.03 10.14
N ARG A 66 9.64 -16.20 11.46
CA ARG A 66 10.19 -17.41 12.10
C ARG A 66 9.37 -18.67 11.84
N MET A 67 8.13 -18.53 11.43
CA MET A 67 7.24 -19.64 11.18
C MET A 67 7.28 -20.14 9.73
N GLU A 68 7.98 -19.45 8.83
CA GLU A 68 8.04 -19.82 7.39
C GLU A 68 8.63 -21.21 7.14
N GLU A 69 9.43 -21.76 8.07
CA GLU A 69 10.06 -23.09 7.94
C GLU A 69 9.31 -24.22 8.68
N LEU A 70 8.16 -23.92 9.30
CA LEU A 70 7.38 -24.89 10.05
C LEU A 70 6.51 -25.77 9.14
N SER A 71 6.10 -26.94 9.65
CA SER A 71 5.04 -27.72 9.02
C SER A 71 3.69 -26.98 9.08
N ASP A 72 2.77 -27.29 8.16
CA ASP A 72 1.47 -26.63 8.07
C ASP A 72 0.68 -26.65 9.38
N GLU A 73 0.69 -27.77 10.10
CA GLU A 73 -0.03 -27.93 11.37
C GLU A 73 0.60 -27.07 12.49
N GLU A 74 1.93 -27.07 12.59
CA GLU A 74 2.66 -26.24 13.56
C GLU A 74 2.51 -24.77 13.22
N TYR A 75 2.58 -24.38 11.94
CA TYR A 75 2.36 -23.02 11.45
C TYR A 75 0.98 -22.51 11.87
N GLU A 76 -0.10 -23.23 11.55
CA GLU A 76 -1.46 -22.80 11.89
C GLU A 76 -1.67 -22.64 13.40
N SER A 77 -1.14 -23.56 14.21
CA SER A 77 -1.22 -23.49 15.67
C SER A 77 -0.47 -22.29 16.24
N GLN A 78 0.77 -22.04 15.78
CA GLN A 78 1.61 -20.94 16.25
C GLN A 78 1.08 -19.60 15.75
N ARG A 79 0.61 -19.53 14.49
CA ARG A 79 -0.01 -18.35 13.91
C ARG A 79 -1.25 -17.90 14.70
N SER A 80 -2.12 -18.83 15.04
CA SER A 80 -3.33 -18.53 15.82
C SER A 80 -2.99 -17.92 17.18
N ARG A 81 -2.01 -18.49 17.88
CA ARG A 81 -1.53 -17.95 19.17
C ARG A 81 -0.90 -16.57 19.03
N LEU A 82 -0.07 -16.37 17.98
CA LEU A 82 0.56 -15.08 17.70
C LEU A 82 -0.50 -14.02 17.42
N PHE A 83 -1.52 -14.32 16.60
CA PHE A 83 -2.60 -13.40 16.29
C PHE A 83 -3.42 -13.05 17.53
N GLU A 84 -3.80 -14.03 18.34
CA GLU A 84 -4.55 -13.79 19.58
C GLU A 84 -3.77 -12.88 20.55
N GLN A 85 -2.48 -13.18 20.77
CA GLN A 85 -1.63 -12.36 21.63
C GLN A 85 -1.43 -10.94 21.08
N THR A 86 -1.27 -10.81 19.78
CA THR A 86 -1.13 -9.53 19.10
C THR A 86 -2.40 -8.70 19.27
N ARG A 87 -3.58 -9.27 19.02
CA ARG A 87 -4.87 -8.62 19.19
C ARG A 87 -5.10 -8.13 20.62
N LEU A 88 -4.74 -8.93 21.62
CA LEU A 88 -4.84 -8.50 23.04
C LEU A 88 -3.98 -7.24 23.31
N ASN A 89 -2.80 -7.15 22.73
CA ASN A 89 -1.94 -5.98 22.88
C ASN A 89 -2.48 -4.77 22.10
N LEU A 90 -2.95 -4.96 20.87
CA LEU A 90 -3.56 -3.91 20.05
C LEU A 90 -4.83 -3.34 20.71
N PHE A 91 -5.67 -4.19 21.28
CA PHE A 91 -6.85 -3.77 22.02
C PHE A 91 -6.49 -2.86 23.22
N LYS A 92 -5.42 -3.19 23.98
CA LYS A 92 -4.96 -2.34 25.09
C LYS A 92 -4.49 -0.97 24.60
N ILE A 93 -3.75 -0.93 23.47
CA ILE A 93 -3.29 0.31 22.87
C ILE A 93 -4.48 1.17 22.43
N ALA A 94 -5.40 0.60 21.63
CA ALA A 94 -6.58 1.29 21.13
C ALA A 94 -7.53 1.77 22.25
N LYS A 95 -7.57 1.06 23.38
CA LYS A 95 -8.34 1.47 24.56
C LYS A 95 -7.68 2.65 25.28
N THR A 96 -6.36 2.70 25.32
CA THR A 96 -5.60 3.79 25.95
C THR A 96 -5.61 5.04 25.07
N ASP A 97 -5.47 4.85 23.76
CA ASP A 97 -5.48 5.92 22.76
C ASP A 97 -6.22 5.47 21.50
N PRO A 98 -7.49 5.85 21.32
CA PRO A 98 -8.26 5.55 20.14
C PRO A 98 -7.74 6.23 18.87
N ALA A 99 -6.89 7.26 18.99
CA ALA A 99 -6.27 7.97 17.88
C ALA A 99 -5.12 7.16 17.25
N CYS A 100 -4.62 6.10 17.91
CA CYS A 100 -3.71 5.13 17.31
C CYS A 100 -4.48 4.23 16.32
N ILE A 101 -4.76 4.78 15.12
CA ILE A 101 -5.62 4.16 14.10
C ILE A 101 -5.04 2.82 13.65
N ASP A 102 -3.72 2.74 13.47
CA ASP A 102 -3.05 1.51 13.04
C ASP A 102 -3.25 0.34 14.02
N ALA A 103 -3.34 0.60 15.32
CA ALA A 103 -3.63 -0.45 16.29
C ALA A 103 -5.05 -1.02 16.10
N ARG A 104 -6.02 -0.17 15.80
CA ARG A 104 -7.41 -0.57 15.49
C ARG A 104 -7.48 -1.30 14.14
N LEU A 105 -6.77 -0.79 13.14
CA LEU A 105 -6.69 -1.38 11.81
C LEU A 105 -6.18 -2.82 11.88
N VAL A 106 -5.01 -3.03 12.49
CA VAL A 106 -4.40 -4.37 12.54
C VAL A 106 -5.24 -5.33 13.40
N ASP A 107 -5.91 -4.85 14.47
CA ASP A 107 -6.84 -5.69 15.23
C ASP A 107 -8.01 -6.19 14.36
N ILE A 108 -8.59 -5.33 13.50
CA ILE A 108 -9.64 -5.72 12.55
C ILE A 108 -9.09 -6.75 11.54
N LEU A 109 -7.91 -6.53 10.99
CA LEU A 109 -7.30 -7.43 10.00
C LEU A 109 -6.96 -8.81 10.56
N LEU A 110 -6.62 -8.90 11.84
CA LEU A 110 -6.31 -10.15 12.53
C LEU A 110 -7.56 -10.83 13.12
N ALA A 111 -8.74 -10.21 13.02
CA ALA A 111 -9.98 -10.81 13.50
C ALA A 111 -10.36 -12.02 12.64
N ASN A 112 -10.76 -13.10 13.27
CA ASN A 112 -11.27 -14.30 12.59
C ASN A 112 -12.75 -14.11 12.24
N VAL A 113 -13.03 -13.25 11.26
CA VAL A 113 -14.38 -12.93 10.78
C VAL A 113 -14.44 -13.09 9.25
N PRO A 114 -15.64 -13.26 8.67
CA PRO A 114 -15.81 -13.25 7.22
C PRO A 114 -15.25 -11.96 6.59
N LEU A 115 -14.69 -12.08 5.38
CA LEU A 115 -14.03 -10.95 4.71
C LEU A 115 -14.96 -9.75 4.52
N ASP A 116 -16.24 -9.97 4.21
CA ASP A 116 -17.22 -8.88 4.07
C ASP A 116 -17.43 -8.11 5.38
N ASP A 117 -17.42 -8.80 6.52
CA ASP A 117 -17.53 -8.18 7.85
C ASP A 117 -16.25 -7.36 8.16
N CYS A 118 -15.08 -7.93 7.85
CA CYS A 118 -13.80 -7.23 7.96
C CYS A 118 -13.83 -5.92 7.14
N ILE A 119 -14.26 -5.97 5.88
CA ILE A 119 -14.35 -4.77 5.03
C ILE A 119 -15.36 -3.75 5.58
N ASN A 120 -16.48 -4.20 6.14
CA ASN A 120 -17.46 -3.29 6.76
C ASN A 120 -16.89 -2.61 8.01
N ASP A 121 -16.11 -3.33 8.82
CA ASP A 121 -15.42 -2.77 10.00
C ASP A 121 -14.33 -1.77 9.58
N LEU A 122 -13.57 -2.07 8.52
CA LEU A 122 -12.61 -1.13 7.94
C LEU A 122 -13.29 0.14 7.40
N MET A 123 -14.45 0.03 6.74
CA MET A 123 -15.22 1.19 6.27
C MET A 123 -15.68 2.07 7.43
N ARG A 124 -16.05 1.46 8.57
CA ARG A 124 -16.43 2.18 9.78
C ARG A 124 -15.23 2.90 10.37
N LEU A 125 -14.08 2.21 10.49
CA LEU A 125 -12.84 2.81 10.97
C LEU A 125 -12.41 3.99 10.10
N GLU A 126 -12.46 3.85 8.77
CA GLU A 126 -12.13 4.92 7.82
C GLU A 126 -13.01 6.14 8.03
N LEU A 127 -14.32 5.95 8.15
CA LEU A 127 -15.27 7.04 8.33
C LEU A 127 -15.04 7.80 9.64
N GLU A 128 -14.80 7.09 10.73
CA GLU A 128 -14.49 7.68 12.04
C GLU A 128 -13.17 8.46 11.99
N ALA A 129 -12.11 7.83 11.51
CA ALA A 129 -10.78 8.45 11.42
C ALA A 129 -10.79 9.69 10.53
N ARG A 130 -11.43 9.61 9.36
CA ARG A 130 -11.56 10.73 8.44
C ARG A 130 -12.33 11.90 9.10
N GLY A 131 -13.43 11.62 9.79
CA GLY A 131 -14.20 12.64 10.51
C GLY A 131 -13.34 13.37 11.54
N THR A 132 -12.58 12.64 12.36
CA THR A 132 -11.67 13.22 13.37
C THR A 132 -10.59 14.09 12.73
N LEU A 133 -10.00 13.63 11.61
CA LEU A 133 -8.99 14.40 10.90
C LEU A 133 -9.56 15.67 10.27
N GLU A 134 -10.75 15.61 9.65
CA GLU A 134 -11.45 16.78 9.11
C GLU A 134 -11.79 17.81 10.20
N GLU A 135 -12.31 17.37 11.35
CA GLU A 135 -12.62 18.22 12.50
C GLU A 135 -11.37 18.90 13.08
N SER A 136 -10.23 18.23 13.05
CA SER A 136 -8.94 18.79 13.51
C SER A 136 -8.26 19.70 12.49
N GLY A 137 -8.88 19.94 11.33
CA GLY A 137 -8.35 20.83 10.29
C GLY A 137 -7.11 20.29 9.57
N ARG A 138 -6.90 18.98 9.59
CA ARG A 138 -5.71 18.35 8.97
C ARG A 138 -5.82 18.16 7.45
N GLY A 139 -6.54 19.01 6.79
CA GLY A 139 -6.26 19.40 5.42
C GLY A 139 -6.70 18.52 4.26
N PHE A 140 -7.28 17.36 4.43
CA PHE A 140 -7.80 16.65 3.28
C PHE A 140 -9.29 16.94 3.11
N LEU A 141 -9.56 17.97 2.36
CA LEU A 141 -10.92 18.24 1.91
C LEU A 141 -11.18 17.41 0.66
N SER A 142 -12.33 16.77 0.59
CA SER A 142 -12.78 15.99 -0.59
C SER A 142 -12.77 16.79 -1.87
N THR A 143 -12.77 18.12 -1.78
CA THR A 143 -12.79 19.08 -2.89
C THR A 143 -11.41 19.61 -3.29
N ALA A 144 -10.36 19.37 -2.50
CA ALA A 144 -9.02 19.85 -2.84
C ALA A 144 -8.41 19.03 -3.99
N PRO A 145 -7.73 19.66 -4.97
CA PRO A 145 -7.02 18.95 -6.04
C PRO A 145 -5.85 18.12 -5.51
N MET A 146 -5.25 18.54 -4.41
CA MET A 146 -4.20 17.85 -3.66
C MET A 146 -4.74 17.38 -2.31
N PHE A 147 -4.08 16.37 -1.72
CA PHE A 147 -4.45 15.82 -0.41
C PHE A 147 -4.31 16.88 0.71
N TRP A 148 -3.19 17.58 0.74
CA TRP A 148 -2.94 18.69 1.69
C TRP A 148 -3.35 20.04 1.11
N SER A 149 -3.90 20.92 1.96
CA SER A 149 -4.18 22.30 1.57
C SER A 149 -2.89 23.08 1.33
N ASP A 150 -2.97 24.12 0.49
CA ASP A 150 -1.83 25.01 0.23
C ASP A 150 -1.28 25.60 1.54
N ALA A 151 -2.15 26.04 2.44
CA ALA A 151 -1.73 26.60 3.73
C ALA A 151 -0.97 25.57 4.60
N ALA A 152 -1.34 24.29 4.57
CA ALA A 152 -0.63 23.23 5.29
C ALA A 152 0.76 22.99 4.68
N LEU A 153 0.86 22.98 3.36
CA LEU A 153 2.14 22.81 2.65
C LEU A 153 3.08 24.00 2.91
N ASP A 154 2.57 25.23 2.83
CA ASP A 154 3.34 26.43 3.10
C ASP A 154 3.83 26.49 4.55
N ALA A 155 3.00 26.07 5.51
CA ALA A 155 3.40 25.96 6.91
C ALA A 155 4.49 24.91 7.12
N ALA A 156 4.39 23.76 6.45
CA ALA A 156 5.37 22.68 6.56
C ALA A 156 6.75 23.06 5.96
N GLN A 157 6.78 23.90 4.91
CA GLN A 157 8.04 24.38 4.31
C GLN A 157 8.90 25.20 5.29
N ASN A 158 8.30 25.76 6.31
CA ASN A 158 8.99 26.51 7.35
C ASN A 158 9.35 25.63 8.59
N ASP A 159 9.04 24.36 8.56
CA ASP A 159 9.33 23.43 9.66
C ASP A 159 10.82 22.97 9.55
N PRO A 160 11.68 23.20 10.56
CA PRO A 160 13.10 22.96 10.48
C PRO A 160 13.55 21.55 10.05
N PRO A 161 12.84 20.47 10.39
CA PRO A 161 13.25 19.12 9.99
C PRO A 161 12.87 18.75 8.55
N LEU A 162 12.21 19.62 7.79
CA LEU A 162 11.61 19.29 6.50
C LEU A 162 12.59 18.63 5.51
N SER A 163 13.77 19.24 5.32
CA SER A 163 14.64 18.85 4.20
C SER A 163 15.14 17.41 4.29
N THR A 164 15.54 16.97 5.47
CA THR A 164 16.10 15.63 5.66
C THR A 164 15.03 14.57 5.89
N VAL A 165 14.04 14.87 6.75
CA VAL A 165 12.95 13.93 7.05
C VAL A 165 12.06 13.75 5.83
N GLY A 166 11.69 14.84 5.13
CA GLY A 166 10.87 14.78 3.92
C GLY A 166 11.56 13.97 2.81
N ASN A 167 12.87 14.16 2.59
CA ASN A 167 13.64 13.37 1.63
C ASN A 167 13.66 11.87 1.99
N ASN A 168 13.89 11.52 3.25
CA ASN A 168 13.91 10.12 3.69
C ASN A 168 12.55 9.45 3.52
N LEU A 169 11.47 10.15 3.87
CA LEU A 169 10.11 9.65 3.70
C LEU A 169 9.73 9.50 2.23
N LEU A 170 10.12 10.46 1.39
CA LEU A 170 9.89 10.39 -0.06
C LEU A 170 10.70 9.26 -0.70
N LEU A 171 11.96 9.04 -0.28
CA LEU A 171 12.76 7.90 -0.72
C LEU A 171 12.10 6.58 -0.34
N ALA A 172 11.61 6.45 0.90
CA ALA A 172 10.90 5.26 1.36
C ALA A 172 9.61 5.03 0.55
N ALA A 173 8.84 6.10 0.27
CA ALA A 173 7.64 6.03 -0.55
C ALA A 173 7.94 5.58 -2.00
N ASN A 174 9.01 6.08 -2.60
CA ASN A 174 9.42 5.75 -3.96
C ASN A 174 10.13 4.40 -4.08
N SER A 175 10.57 3.81 -2.97
CA SER A 175 11.22 2.48 -2.95
C SER A 175 10.24 1.33 -2.85
N ALA A 176 8.95 1.61 -2.88
CA ALA A 176 7.91 0.60 -2.81
C ALA A 176 7.99 -0.37 -4.00
N PRO A 177 8.01 -1.70 -3.76
CA PRO A 177 8.18 -2.69 -4.81
C PRO A 177 7.03 -2.62 -5.85
N GLY A 178 7.38 -2.70 -7.12
CA GLY A 178 6.44 -2.80 -8.23
C GLY A 178 6.07 -1.51 -8.94
N PHE A 179 6.42 -0.33 -8.39
CA PHE A 179 6.12 0.97 -8.99
C PHE A 179 7.28 1.97 -8.95
N SER A 180 8.36 1.65 -8.26
CA SER A 180 9.59 2.43 -8.28
C SER A 180 10.50 1.94 -9.42
N GLY A 181 11.03 2.87 -10.19
CA GLY A 181 12.21 2.60 -11.02
C GLY A 181 13.36 2.06 -10.15
N ALA A 182 14.46 1.67 -10.79
CA ALA A 182 15.66 1.21 -10.08
C ALA A 182 16.04 2.18 -8.93
N PRO A 183 16.70 1.70 -7.87
CA PRO A 183 17.07 2.51 -6.69
C PRO A 183 17.71 3.88 -7.01
N ASN A 184 18.44 3.97 -8.11
CA ASN A 184 19.05 5.22 -8.57
C ASN A 184 18.00 6.27 -9.01
N HIS A 185 16.87 5.85 -9.59
CA HIS A 185 15.81 6.78 -10.01
C HIS A 185 15.01 7.31 -8.82
N ALA A 186 14.85 6.52 -7.75
CA ALA A 186 14.21 7.01 -6.52
C ALA A 186 15.05 8.11 -5.86
N ALA A 187 16.37 7.92 -5.78
CA ALA A 187 17.28 8.91 -5.23
C ALA A 187 17.34 10.21 -6.06
N GLU A 188 17.38 10.07 -7.41
CA GLU A 188 17.33 11.22 -8.32
C GLU A 188 15.99 11.95 -8.24
N SER A 189 14.88 11.23 -8.12
CA SER A 189 13.53 11.80 -7.96
C SER A 189 13.40 12.60 -6.66
N ALA A 190 13.94 12.06 -5.55
CA ALA A 190 13.93 12.78 -4.27
C ALA A 190 14.84 14.01 -4.27
N ALA A 191 16.03 13.91 -4.90
CA ALA A 191 16.97 15.03 -4.98
C ALA A 191 16.45 16.19 -5.83
N ASN A 192 15.54 15.94 -6.78
CA ASN A 192 14.94 16.94 -7.66
C ASN A 192 13.45 17.20 -7.34
N ALA A 193 12.97 16.74 -6.19
CA ALA A 193 11.58 16.96 -5.82
C ALA A 193 11.29 18.44 -5.56
N ASP A 194 10.12 18.91 -6.01
CA ASP A 194 9.59 20.21 -5.67
C ASP A 194 9.41 20.31 -4.14
N ASP A 195 9.70 21.45 -3.54
CA ASP A 195 9.54 21.73 -2.11
C ASP A 195 8.14 21.37 -1.60
N ARG A 196 7.12 21.52 -2.43
CA ARG A 196 5.73 21.13 -2.10
C ARG A 196 5.56 19.60 -1.97
N VAL A 197 6.26 18.84 -2.80
CA VAL A 197 6.25 17.36 -2.71
C VAL A 197 6.96 16.90 -1.44
N LEU A 198 8.05 17.55 -1.09
CA LEU A 198 8.77 17.29 0.17
C LEU A 198 7.91 17.66 1.39
N ALA A 199 7.24 18.81 1.34
CA ALA A 199 6.32 19.23 2.39
C ALA A 199 5.15 18.25 2.56
N ALA A 200 4.59 17.74 1.46
CA ALA A 200 3.53 16.73 1.50
C ALA A 200 4.02 15.41 2.08
N ALA A 201 5.21 14.95 1.69
CA ALA A 201 5.82 13.73 2.23
C ALA A 201 6.10 13.86 3.73
N TYR A 202 6.61 15.01 4.14
CA TYR A 202 6.86 15.34 5.53
C TYR A 202 5.59 15.34 6.37
N LEU A 203 4.54 16.06 5.95
CA LEU A 203 3.25 16.08 6.64
C LEU A 203 2.65 14.69 6.76
N THR A 204 2.63 13.93 5.67
CA THR A 204 2.09 12.57 5.65
C THR A 204 2.87 11.65 6.58
N GLY A 205 4.20 11.65 6.49
CA GLY A 205 5.05 10.71 7.22
C GLY A 205 5.36 11.06 8.67
N THR A 206 4.94 12.25 9.13
CA THR A 206 5.12 12.71 10.52
C THR A 206 3.82 12.86 11.30
N ASP A 207 2.70 12.36 10.75
CA ASP A 207 1.40 12.37 11.41
C ASP A 207 0.84 10.94 11.47
N PRO A 208 0.96 10.25 12.64
CA PRO A 208 0.55 8.86 12.77
C PRO A 208 -0.95 8.61 12.50
N GLU A 209 -1.81 9.59 12.80
CA GLU A 209 -3.24 9.45 12.54
C GLU A 209 -3.52 9.50 11.03
N VAL A 210 -2.83 10.39 10.29
CA VAL A 210 -2.95 10.44 8.82
C VAL A 210 -2.38 9.16 8.19
N VAL A 211 -1.24 8.68 8.65
CA VAL A 211 -0.65 7.42 8.17
C VAL A 211 -1.59 6.26 8.43
N GLY A 212 -2.12 6.11 9.64
CA GLY A 212 -3.05 5.04 10.00
C GLY A 212 -4.36 5.09 9.20
N TRP A 213 -4.89 6.29 8.95
CA TRP A 213 -6.03 6.45 8.06
C TRP A 213 -5.70 6.04 6.61
N LEU A 214 -4.53 6.42 6.08
CA LEU A 214 -4.10 6.02 4.74
C LEU A 214 -3.88 4.51 4.63
N HIS A 215 -3.33 3.85 5.65
CA HIS A 215 -3.26 2.39 5.71
C HIS A 215 -4.65 1.75 5.65
N THR A 216 -5.61 2.34 6.35
CA THR A 216 -7.02 1.87 6.31
C THR A 216 -7.61 2.02 4.92
N VAL A 217 -7.37 3.16 4.24
CA VAL A 217 -7.81 3.41 2.87
C VAL A 217 -7.15 2.45 1.87
N GLU A 218 -5.88 2.12 2.06
CA GLU A 218 -5.17 1.13 1.24
C GLU A 218 -5.77 -0.28 1.40
N CYS A 219 -5.97 -0.71 2.63
CA CYS A 219 -6.65 -1.99 2.91
C CYS A 219 -8.06 -2.03 2.31
N LEU A 220 -8.80 -0.92 2.35
CA LEU A 220 -10.12 -0.81 1.72
C LEU A 220 -10.05 -0.86 0.19
N ALA A 221 -9.05 -0.23 -0.43
CA ALA A 221 -8.88 -0.31 -1.88
C ALA A 221 -8.70 -1.76 -2.34
N GLN A 222 -7.84 -2.51 -1.68
CA GLN A 222 -7.57 -3.92 -1.98
C GLN A 222 -8.73 -4.84 -1.58
N GLY A 223 -9.27 -4.68 -0.37
CA GLY A 223 -10.38 -5.49 0.12
C GLY A 223 -11.65 -5.33 -0.70
N CYS A 224 -11.93 -4.11 -1.19
CA CYS A 224 -13.04 -3.84 -2.10
C CYS A 224 -12.84 -4.50 -3.48
N MET A 225 -11.59 -4.68 -3.94
CA MET A 225 -11.31 -5.44 -5.16
C MET A 225 -11.72 -6.90 -5.02
N VAL A 226 -11.23 -7.57 -3.98
CA VAL A 226 -11.50 -9.01 -3.79
C VAL A 226 -12.95 -9.31 -3.38
N THR A 227 -13.68 -8.32 -2.85
CA THR A 227 -15.12 -8.42 -2.55
C THR A 227 -16.02 -7.87 -3.67
N ALA A 228 -15.50 -7.70 -4.87
CA ALA A 228 -16.21 -7.21 -6.07
C ALA A 228 -16.87 -5.81 -5.92
N ARG A 229 -16.41 -4.99 -4.97
CA ARG A 229 -16.88 -3.60 -4.76
C ARG A 229 -16.05 -2.61 -5.59
N TYR A 230 -15.94 -2.83 -6.90
CA TYR A 230 -14.99 -2.15 -7.81
C TYR A 230 -15.10 -0.62 -7.83
N LYS A 231 -16.32 -0.05 -7.72
CA LYS A 231 -16.49 1.42 -7.62
C LYS A 231 -15.87 1.98 -6.34
N ALA A 232 -16.02 1.26 -5.22
CA ALA A 232 -15.41 1.65 -3.95
C ALA A 232 -13.88 1.48 -4.00
N ALA A 233 -13.38 0.38 -4.55
CA ALA A 233 -11.95 0.17 -4.78
C ALA A 233 -11.32 1.31 -5.57
N ALA A 234 -11.93 1.71 -6.70
CA ALA A 234 -11.46 2.84 -7.51
C ALA A 234 -11.49 4.17 -6.75
N ARG A 235 -12.50 4.39 -5.89
CA ARG A 235 -12.59 5.61 -5.06
C ARG A 235 -11.44 5.67 -4.03
N TYR A 236 -11.22 4.58 -3.29
CA TYR A 236 -10.16 4.53 -2.29
C TYR A 236 -8.76 4.60 -2.92
N ALA A 237 -8.56 3.91 -4.05
CA ALA A 237 -7.30 3.99 -4.78
C ALA A 237 -6.98 5.42 -5.23
N ARG A 238 -7.97 6.19 -5.71
CA ARG A 238 -7.78 7.60 -6.08
C ARG A 238 -7.42 8.50 -4.89
N ILE A 239 -7.89 8.21 -3.68
CA ILE A 239 -7.50 8.93 -2.46
C ILE A 239 -6.00 8.74 -2.23
N ILE A 240 -5.52 7.50 -2.23
CA ILE A 240 -4.09 7.19 -2.05
C ILE A 240 -3.24 7.89 -3.13
N MET A 241 -3.64 7.81 -4.41
CA MET A 241 -2.90 8.43 -5.51
C MET A 241 -2.80 9.95 -5.43
N ARG A 242 -3.73 10.61 -4.75
CA ARG A 242 -3.69 12.06 -4.51
C ARG A 242 -2.77 12.44 -3.36
N THR A 243 -2.36 11.48 -2.55
CA THR A 243 -1.51 11.70 -1.38
C THR A 243 -0.05 11.61 -1.79
N GLN A 244 0.55 12.75 -2.09
CA GLN A 244 1.98 12.82 -2.39
C GLN A 244 2.79 12.40 -1.16
N GLY A 245 3.89 11.69 -1.40
CA GLY A 245 4.76 11.18 -0.33
C GLY A 245 4.29 9.92 0.37
N TYR A 246 3.13 9.37 -0.03
CA TYR A 246 2.70 8.04 0.39
C TYR A 246 3.03 7.00 -0.69
N PRO A 247 3.42 5.74 -0.33
CA PRO A 247 3.72 4.69 -1.29
C PRO A 247 2.55 4.44 -2.25
N ASN A 248 2.79 4.54 -3.56
CA ASN A 248 1.71 4.51 -4.54
C ASN A 248 1.47 3.11 -5.11
N PHE A 249 1.01 2.16 -4.29
CA PHE A 249 0.58 0.84 -4.76
C PHE A 249 -0.84 0.85 -5.37
N ALA A 250 -1.62 1.87 -5.06
CA ALA A 250 -3.04 1.92 -5.37
C ALA A 250 -3.34 2.12 -6.87
N VAL A 251 -2.35 2.56 -7.66
CA VAL A 251 -2.54 2.71 -9.11
C VAL A 251 -2.85 1.36 -9.78
N GLY A 252 -2.23 0.26 -9.35
CA GLY A 252 -2.53 -1.08 -9.85
C GLY A 252 -3.99 -1.48 -9.58
N THR A 253 -4.44 -1.32 -8.35
CA THR A 253 -5.84 -1.54 -7.96
C THR A 253 -6.80 -0.68 -8.77
N LEU A 254 -6.45 0.60 -9.02
CA LEU A 254 -7.25 1.48 -9.86
C LEU A 254 -7.35 0.96 -11.31
N MET A 255 -6.23 0.50 -11.89
CA MET A 255 -6.22 -0.04 -13.26
C MET A 255 -7.17 -1.24 -13.38
N LEU A 256 -7.11 -2.20 -12.47
CA LEU A 256 -8.00 -3.37 -12.48
C LEU A 256 -9.48 -2.97 -12.26
N ALA A 257 -9.75 -2.08 -11.31
CA ALA A 257 -11.11 -1.60 -11.06
C ALA A 257 -11.71 -0.92 -12.28
N LEU A 258 -10.96 -0.03 -12.96
CA LEU A 258 -11.41 0.65 -14.19
C LEU A 258 -11.59 -0.34 -15.35
N ALA A 259 -10.73 -1.34 -15.48
CA ALA A 259 -10.89 -2.40 -16.46
C ALA A 259 -12.18 -3.19 -16.23
N ARG A 260 -12.52 -3.50 -14.99
CA ARG A 260 -13.79 -4.18 -14.65
C ARG A 260 -15.01 -3.32 -14.93
N LEU A 261 -14.90 -2.03 -14.65
CA LEU A 261 -15.97 -1.05 -14.90
C LEU A 261 -16.12 -0.66 -16.37
N GLU A 262 -15.24 -1.15 -17.24
CA GLU A 262 -15.19 -0.83 -18.69
C GLU A 262 -15.00 0.68 -18.94
N ASP A 263 -14.38 1.38 -17.98
CA ASP A 263 -14.06 2.81 -18.07
C ASP A 263 -12.74 3.00 -18.84
N GLU A 264 -12.85 2.98 -20.17
CA GLU A 264 -11.70 3.11 -21.07
C GLU A 264 -11.00 4.47 -20.92
N GLU A 265 -11.79 5.55 -20.88
CA GLU A 265 -11.25 6.91 -20.76
C GLU A 265 -10.51 7.08 -19.41
N GLY A 266 -11.14 6.68 -18.32
CA GLY A 266 -10.52 6.73 -16.99
C GLY A 266 -9.27 5.87 -16.90
N PHE A 267 -9.26 4.68 -17.51
CA PHE A 267 -8.10 3.78 -17.52
C PHE A 267 -6.89 4.43 -18.19
N PHE A 268 -7.05 4.93 -19.41
CA PHE A 268 -5.93 5.54 -20.13
C PHE A 268 -5.53 6.91 -19.57
N ALA A 269 -6.48 7.71 -19.06
CA ALA A 269 -6.17 8.96 -18.39
C ALA A 269 -5.33 8.73 -17.13
N ALA A 270 -5.70 7.75 -16.28
CA ALA A 270 -4.95 7.41 -15.10
C ALA A 270 -3.53 6.86 -15.42
N ALA A 271 -3.40 6.10 -16.51
CA ALA A 271 -2.11 5.61 -16.98
C ALA A 271 -1.19 6.74 -17.51
N GLN A 272 -1.76 7.78 -18.13
CA GLN A 272 -1.02 8.94 -18.66
C GLN A 272 -0.63 9.94 -17.56
N SER A 273 -1.50 10.14 -16.56
CA SER A 273 -1.25 11.08 -15.46
C SER A 273 -0.21 10.57 -14.46
N ASN A 274 0.15 9.29 -14.52
CA ASN A 274 1.19 8.72 -13.69
C ASN A 274 2.49 8.55 -14.51
N PRO A 275 3.46 9.47 -14.39
CA PRO A 275 4.68 9.47 -15.21
C PRO A 275 5.66 8.35 -14.86
N ALA A 276 5.36 7.53 -13.85
CA ALA A 276 6.21 6.39 -13.54
C ALA A 276 6.29 5.46 -14.76
N ALA A 277 7.42 5.46 -15.45
CA ALA A 277 7.70 4.58 -16.58
C ALA A 277 7.44 3.10 -16.23
N ALA A 278 7.58 2.75 -14.95
CA ALA A 278 7.29 1.44 -14.41
C ALA A 278 5.81 1.04 -14.46
N LEU A 279 4.85 1.99 -14.52
CA LEU A 279 3.43 1.62 -14.55
C LEU A 279 3.06 0.84 -15.81
N GLN A 280 3.55 1.27 -16.99
CA GLN A 280 3.23 0.60 -18.26
C GLN A 280 3.82 -0.81 -18.36
N ASP A 281 4.79 -1.14 -17.52
CA ASP A 281 5.41 -2.45 -17.41
C ASP A 281 4.86 -3.26 -16.22
N SER A 282 4.00 -2.64 -15.40
CA SER A 282 3.45 -3.31 -14.22
C SER A 282 2.45 -4.40 -14.60
N PRO A 283 2.43 -5.54 -13.86
CA PRO A 283 1.48 -6.61 -14.12
C PRO A 283 0.02 -6.15 -14.06
N TRP A 284 -0.32 -5.24 -13.15
CA TRP A 284 -1.68 -4.69 -13.02
C TRP A 284 -2.14 -3.92 -14.26
N TYR A 285 -1.26 -3.09 -14.82
CA TYR A 285 -1.58 -2.35 -16.04
C TYR A 285 -1.71 -3.27 -17.24
N LEU A 286 -0.74 -4.17 -17.44
CA LEU A 286 -0.72 -5.06 -18.61
C LEU A 286 -1.91 -6.03 -18.59
N LEU A 287 -2.23 -6.65 -17.44
CA LEU A 287 -3.39 -7.50 -17.26
C LEU A 287 -4.70 -6.70 -17.37
N GLY A 288 -4.80 -5.57 -16.68
CA GLY A 288 -5.97 -4.68 -16.73
C GLY A 288 -6.29 -4.23 -18.15
N ARG A 289 -5.26 -3.87 -18.93
CA ARG A 289 -5.40 -3.49 -20.35
C ARG A 289 -5.90 -4.66 -21.20
N ALA A 290 -5.41 -5.87 -20.97
CA ALA A 290 -5.88 -7.06 -21.70
C ALA A 290 -7.35 -7.35 -21.41
N LEU A 291 -7.75 -7.32 -20.13
CA LEU A 291 -9.12 -7.52 -19.68
C LEU A 291 -10.05 -6.44 -20.24
N LEU A 292 -9.68 -5.16 -20.12
CA LEU A 292 -10.47 -4.04 -20.64
C LEU A 292 -10.75 -4.18 -22.14
N LEU A 293 -9.70 -4.37 -22.92
CA LEU A 293 -9.84 -4.48 -24.38
C LEU A 293 -10.64 -5.73 -24.80
N TYR A 294 -10.51 -6.83 -24.03
CA TYR A 294 -11.30 -8.02 -24.27
C TYR A 294 -12.79 -7.78 -24.02
N LYS A 295 -13.15 -7.16 -22.87
CA LYS A 295 -14.54 -6.82 -22.52
C LYS A 295 -15.17 -5.84 -23.49
N LEU A 296 -14.39 -4.87 -24.01
CA LEU A 296 -14.82 -3.95 -25.06
C LEU A 296 -14.93 -4.61 -26.46
N GLY A 297 -14.74 -5.93 -26.58
CA GLY A 297 -14.86 -6.67 -27.84
C GLY A 297 -13.68 -6.45 -28.82
N ARG A 298 -12.63 -5.74 -28.42
CA ARG A 298 -11.47 -5.42 -29.27
C ARG A 298 -10.46 -6.58 -29.29
N ARG A 299 -10.90 -7.77 -29.70
CA ARG A 299 -10.15 -9.05 -29.64
C ARG A 299 -8.72 -8.97 -30.16
N LYS A 300 -8.50 -8.27 -31.28
CA LYS A 300 -7.16 -8.13 -31.89
C LYS A 300 -6.19 -7.35 -30.99
N ASN A 301 -6.66 -6.27 -30.37
CA ASN A 301 -5.87 -5.45 -29.47
C ASN A 301 -5.69 -6.15 -28.10
N ALA A 302 -6.74 -6.81 -27.61
CA ALA A 302 -6.68 -7.63 -26.40
C ALA A 302 -5.64 -8.75 -26.52
N ARG A 303 -5.55 -9.42 -27.69
CA ARG A 303 -4.52 -10.46 -27.94
C ARG A 303 -3.10 -9.91 -27.81
N ARG A 304 -2.83 -8.71 -28.34
CA ARG A 304 -1.51 -8.07 -28.19
C ARG A 304 -1.23 -7.72 -26.72
N ALA A 305 -2.19 -7.10 -26.05
CA ALA A 305 -2.05 -6.73 -24.64
C ALA A 305 -1.85 -7.96 -23.75
N LEU A 306 -2.54 -9.07 -24.03
CA LEU A 306 -2.35 -10.31 -23.28
C LEU A 306 -0.98 -10.94 -23.54
N LYS A 307 -0.48 -10.89 -24.77
CA LYS A 307 0.92 -11.31 -25.05
C LYS A 307 1.92 -10.42 -24.32
N ASP A 308 1.71 -9.10 -24.29
CA ASP A 308 2.56 -8.20 -23.49
C ASP A 308 2.57 -8.63 -22.01
N PHE A 309 1.42 -8.93 -21.41
CA PHE A 309 1.34 -9.42 -20.03
C PHE A 309 2.04 -10.79 -19.86
N ALA A 310 1.72 -11.76 -20.70
CA ALA A 310 2.21 -13.14 -20.57
C ALA A 310 3.72 -13.27 -20.72
N PHE A 311 4.36 -12.46 -21.60
CA PHE A 311 5.78 -12.58 -21.90
C PHE A 311 6.67 -11.53 -21.22
N ARG A 312 6.10 -10.42 -20.71
CA ARG A 312 6.90 -9.40 -20.02
C ARG A 312 6.78 -9.50 -18.49
N CYS A 313 5.70 -10.08 -17.97
CA CYS A 313 5.52 -10.31 -16.54
C CYS A 313 5.93 -11.75 -16.21
N GLU A 314 6.93 -11.92 -15.37
CA GLU A 314 7.39 -13.24 -14.94
C GLU A 314 6.25 -14.02 -14.29
N GLY A 315 5.92 -15.21 -14.81
CA GLY A 315 4.78 -16.01 -14.37
C GLY A 315 3.41 -15.55 -14.90
N GLY A 316 3.35 -14.53 -15.80
CA GLY A 316 2.07 -13.99 -16.30
C GLY A 316 1.16 -15.02 -16.93
N ALA A 317 1.70 -15.84 -17.84
CA ALA A 317 0.96 -16.93 -18.43
C ALA A 317 0.58 -18.00 -17.40
N PHE A 318 1.51 -18.34 -16.50
CA PHE A 318 1.32 -19.41 -15.51
C PHE A 318 0.19 -19.10 -14.53
N PHE A 319 0.25 -17.99 -13.82
CA PHE A 319 -0.77 -17.66 -12.83
C PHE A 319 -2.14 -17.41 -13.45
N LEU A 320 -2.18 -16.85 -14.67
CA LEU A 320 -3.44 -16.67 -15.40
C LEU A 320 -4.14 -17.99 -15.74
N LEU A 321 -3.36 -19.01 -16.15
CA LEU A 321 -3.91 -20.30 -16.58
C LEU A 321 -4.09 -21.29 -15.43
N ASN A 322 -3.45 -21.05 -14.28
CA ASN A 322 -3.43 -21.97 -13.15
C ASN A 322 -3.88 -21.28 -11.84
N PRO A 323 -5.15 -20.88 -11.72
CA PRO A 323 -5.65 -20.13 -10.56
C PRO A 323 -5.55 -20.91 -9.25
N THR A 324 -5.38 -22.22 -9.27
CA THR A 324 -5.18 -23.06 -8.08
C THR A 324 -3.86 -22.77 -7.36
N TYR A 325 -2.91 -22.13 -8.03
CA TYR A 325 -1.64 -21.70 -7.43
C TYR A 325 -1.68 -20.26 -6.90
N LEU A 326 -2.83 -19.59 -6.99
CA LEU A 326 -3.02 -18.27 -6.39
C LEU A 326 -3.24 -18.43 -4.88
N ALA A 327 -2.27 -18.00 -4.09
CA ALA A 327 -2.41 -17.98 -2.63
C ALA A 327 -3.17 -16.74 -2.18
N PRO A 328 -4.34 -16.89 -1.51
CA PRO A 328 -5.08 -15.76 -0.98
C PRO A 328 -4.28 -15.03 0.11
N TYR A 329 -4.42 -13.72 0.16
CA TYR A 329 -3.89 -12.91 1.26
C TYR A 329 -4.97 -11.95 1.79
N LEU A 330 -4.76 -11.46 3.02
CA LEU A 330 -5.57 -10.40 3.60
C LEU A 330 -5.47 -9.14 2.73
N PRO A 331 -6.36 -8.13 2.89
CA PRO A 331 -6.33 -6.92 2.08
C PRO A 331 -5.08 -6.03 2.33
N VAL A 332 -3.93 -6.69 2.45
CA VAL A 332 -2.59 -6.09 2.52
C VAL A 332 -1.68 -6.95 1.67
N ARG A 333 -1.04 -6.36 0.69
CA ARG A 333 -0.11 -7.07 -0.19
C ARG A 333 1.08 -7.62 0.58
N PRO A 334 1.43 -8.91 0.40
CA PRO A 334 2.62 -9.47 1.01
C PRO A 334 3.91 -8.86 0.41
N PRO A 335 5.04 -8.90 1.14
CA PRO A 335 6.32 -8.42 0.65
C PRO A 335 6.75 -9.18 -0.61
N VAL A 336 7.43 -8.46 -1.51
CA VAL A 336 7.96 -9.00 -2.76
C VAL A 336 9.36 -9.58 -2.50
N LYS A 337 9.50 -10.91 -2.64
CA LYS A 337 10.78 -11.62 -2.54
C LYS A 337 11.34 -11.94 -3.93
N GLU A 338 10.45 -12.33 -4.85
CA GLU A 338 10.75 -12.72 -6.21
C GLU A 338 9.99 -11.84 -7.21
N ALA A 339 10.53 -11.63 -8.40
CA ALA A 339 9.91 -10.79 -9.42
C ALA A 339 8.49 -11.24 -9.79
N TRP A 340 8.23 -12.55 -9.83
CA TRP A 340 6.92 -13.12 -10.10
C TRP A 340 5.87 -12.87 -9.00
N ASN A 341 6.27 -12.49 -7.78
CA ASN A 341 5.32 -12.16 -6.72
C ASN A 341 4.39 -11.01 -7.11
N LEU A 342 4.88 -10.02 -7.86
CA LEU A 342 4.06 -8.91 -8.36
C LEU A 342 2.99 -9.41 -9.34
N THR A 343 3.37 -10.33 -10.20
CA THR A 343 2.45 -10.94 -11.17
C THR A 343 1.39 -11.78 -10.47
N HIS A 344 1.80 -12.59 -9.50
CA HIS A 344 0.90 -13.36 -8.65
C HIS A 344 -0.12 -12.44 -7.95
N GLN A 345 0.34 -11.35 -7.34
CA GLN A 345 -0.55 -10.38 -6.67
C GLN A 345 -1.54 -9.74 -7.66
N ALA A 346 -1.08 -9.33 -8.83
CA ALA A 346 -1.94 -8.73 -9.85
C ALA A 346 -3.01 -9.70 -10.36
N VAL A 347 -2.65 -10.96 -10.58
CA VAL A 347 -3.62 -12.00 -11.02
C VAL A 347 -4.59 -12.33 -9.89
N TRP A 348 -4.12 -12.47 -8.65
CA TRP A 348 -4.98 -12.66 -7.48
C TRP A 348 -6.00 -11.53 -7.33
N GLU A 349 -5.57 -10.28 -7.40
CA GLU A 349 -6.49 -9.12 -7.32
C GLU A 349 -7.47 -9.06 -8.51
N ALA A 350 -7.08 -9.59 -9.66
CA ALA A 350 -7.92 -9.66 -10.85
C ALA A 350 -8.80 -10.92 -10.93
N ASP A 351 -8.64 -11.91 -10.04
CA ASP A 351 -9.30 -13.21 -10.15
C ASP A 351 -10.82 -13.09 -10.29
N GLY A 352 -11.47 -12.29 -9.46
CA GLY A 352 -12.90 -12.03 -9.57
C GLY A 352 -13.29 -11.36 -10.91
N ILE A 353 -12.42 -10.56 -11.51
CA ILE A 353 -12.65 -9.95 -12.83
C ILE A 353 -12.50 -10.99 -13.93
N ILE A 354 -11.50 -11.87 -13.82
CA ILE A 354 -11.25 -12.95 -14.78
C ILE A 354 -12.43 -13.94 -14.77
N ALA A 355 -12.87 -14.34 -13.58
CA ALA A 355 -14.00 -15.22 -13.38
C ALA A 355 -15.31 -14.64 -13.95
N ASP A 356 -15.52 -13.33 -13.79
CA ASP A 356 -16.66 -12.58 -14.31
C ASP A 356 -16.57 -12.26 -15.82
N THR A 357 -15.46 -12.62 -16.48
CA THR A 357 -15.26 -12.35 -17.91
C THR A 357 -15.39 -13.65 -18.70
N PRO A 358 -16.57 -13.93 -19.32
CA PRO A 358 -16.81 -15.20 -19.99
C PRO A 358 -15.74 -15.53 -21.04
N ASP A 359 -15.33 -16.80 -21.06
CA ASP A 359 -14.36 -17.39 -22.00
C ASP A 359 -12.96 -16.74 -22.03
N PHE A 360 -12.66 -15.79 -21.11
CA PHE A 360 -11.36 -15.10 -21.15
C PHE A 360 -10.18 -16.05 -21.02
N THR A 361 -10.20 -16.96 -20.04
CA THR A 361 -9.13 -17.94 -19.83
C THR A 361 -9.03 -18.93 -20.96
N GLY A 362 -10.16 -19.47 -21.46
CA GLY A 362 -10.18 -20.35 -22.62
C GLY A 362 -9.67 -19.68 -23.90
N TRP A 363 -10.03 -18.40 -24.08
CA TRP A 363 -9.49 -17.60 -25.17
C TRP A 363 -7.98 -17.34 -24.99
N ALA A 364 -7.50 -17.07 -23.79
CA ALA A 364 -6.07 -16.90 -23.50
C ALA A 364 -5.27 -18.16 -23.87
N MET A 365 -5.76 -19.33 -23.49
CA MET A 365 -5.16 -20.63 -23.86
C MET A 365 -5.08 -20.83 -25.37
N SER A 366 -6.00 -20.29 -26.15
CA SER A 366 -6.01 -20.40 -27.61
C SER A 366 -4.97 -19.51 -28.34
N ILE A 367 -4.23 -18.69 -27.58
CA ILE A 367 -3.24 -17.78 -28.15
C ILE A 367 -1.86 -18.46 -28.17
N ASP A 368 -1.27 -18.51 -29.38
CA ASP A 368 0.01 -19.18 -29.61
C ASP A 368 1.10 -18.68 -28.66
N GLY A 369 1.79 -19.61 -28.02
CA GLY A 369 2.92 -19.40 -27.14
C GLY A 369 2.56 -19.21 -25.66
N ILE A 370 1.28 -18.99 -25.30
CA ILE A 370 0.91 -18.75 -23.89
C ILE A 370 1.00 -20.03 -23.05
N GLN A 371 0.59 -21.17 -23.59
CA GLN A 371 0.72 -22.45 -22.86
C GLN A 371 2.19 -22.84 -22.69
N GLU A 372 2.99 -22.71 -23.72
CA GLU A 372 4.43 -23.01 -23.67
C GLU A 372 5.16 -22.13 -22.64
N GLU A 373 4.79 -20.84 -22.54
CA GLU A 373 5.36 -19.93 -21.56
C GLU A 373 4.95 -20.34 -20.14
N SER A 374 3.68 -20.72 -19.93
CA SER A 374 3.19 -21.23 -18.64
C SER A 374 3.96 -22.49 -18.21
N GLU A 375 4.14 -23.46 -19.09
CA GLU A 375 4.89 -24.69 -18.81
C GLU A 375 6.39 -24.41 -18.56
N THR A 376 6.95 -23.43 -19.26
CA THR A 376 8.35 -23.04 -19.09
C THR A 376 8.57 -22.43 -17.71
N PHE A 377 7.67 -21.56 -17.28
CA PHE A 377 7.71 -21.00 -15.93
C PHE A 377 7.56 -22.09 -14.86
N ALA A 378 6.58 -23.01 -15.00
CA ALA A 378 6.36 -24.09 -14.06
C ALA A 378 7.62 -24.95 -13.88
N ARG A 379 8.26 -25.35 -14.99
CA ARG A 379 9.53 -26.12 -14.95
C ARG A 379 10.68 -25.37 -14.30
N ARG A 380 10.77 -24.06 -14.51
CA ARG A 380 11.84 -23.22 -13.97
C ARG A 380 11.75 -23.07 -12.44
N TYR A 381 10.55 -22.95 -11.92
CA TYR A 381 10.31 -22.66 -10.48
C TYR A 381 9.82 -23.87 -9.69
N GLY A 382 9.61 -25.02 -10.34
CA GLY A 382 9.21 -26.27 -9.67
C GLY A 382 7.73 -26.31 -9.25
N PHE A 383 6.88 -25.62 -9.97
CA PHE A 383 5.41 -25.66 -9.77
C PHE A 383 4.80 -26.91 -10.39
#